data_b31a6494b8ed8be332d5f2bf0a6f6a7f
#
_entry.id   b31a6494b8ed8be332d5f2bf0a6f6a7f
#
_cell.length_a   1.000
_cell.length_b   1.000
_cell.length_c   1.000
_cell.angle_alpha   90.00
_cell.angle_beta   90.00
_cell.angle_gamma   90.00
#
_symmetry.space_group_name_H-M   'P 1'
#
loop_
_entity.id
_entity.type
_entity.pdbx_description
1 polymer ?
#
loop_
_entity_poly.entity_id
_entity_poly.type
_entity_poly.pdbx_seq_one_letter_code
_entity_poly.pdbx_strand_id
1 'polypeptide(L)'
;MDKNTLKGRINIAMSKLKQMYPTKQIVIMTLIHRAYFGSSDKNIQPDEMYENVRGIFFDEYVKASKEAGNVWAVPVIDLNPLSGLFPIYDAGAQMFNKPDTDRLHPNDAGHSRMAKIIMQQLSALPCVF
;
A
#
# COMPACT_ATOMS: atom_id res chain seq x y z
N MET A 1 11.18 18.50 7.24
CA MET A 1 10.72 17.13 6.91
C MET A 1 11.92 16.20 6.91
N ASP A 2 11.89 15.18 7.77
CA ASP A 2 13.03 14.26 7.91
C ASP A 2 13.00 13.19 6.80
N LYS A 3 13.93 13.28 5.85
CA LYS A 3 14.08 12.33 4.73
C LYS A 3 14.48 10.90 5.15
N ASN A 4 14.85 10.70 6.40
CA ASN A 4 15.30 9.40 6.89
C ASN A 4 14.14 8.55 7.44
N THR A 5 12.96 9.15 7.59
CA THR A 5 11.74 8.45 8.02
C THR A 5 10.75 8.27 6.86
N LEU A 6 9.90 7.25 6.94
CA LEU A 6 8.83 7.06 5.95
C LEU A 6 7.89 8.27 5.90
N LYS A 7 7.41 8.72 7.06
CA LYS A 7 6.52 9.90 7.15
C LYS A 7 7.16 11.14 6.54
N GLY A 8 8.43 11.38 6.82
CA GLY A 8 9.17 12.49 6.22
C GLY A 8 9.28 12.41 4.71
N ARG A 9 9.53 11.22 4.16
CA ARG A 9 9.56 10.99 2.70
C ARG A 9 8.20 11.18 2.05
N ILE A 10 7.14 10.68 2.66
CA ILE A 10 5.77 10.91 2.19
C ILE A 10 5.46 12.41 2.18
N ASN A 11 5.80 13.13 3.25
CA ASN A 11 5.57 14.58 3.33
C ASN A 11 6.34 15.34 2.25
N ILE A 12 7.58 14.97 1.96
CA ILE A 12 8.35 15.58 0.86
C ILE A 12 7.69 15.31 -0.48
N ALA A 13 7.26 14.08 -0.74
CA ALA A 13 6.58 13.70 -1.98
C ALA A 13 5.26 14.46 -2.14
N MET A 14 4.44 14.50 -1.10
CA MET A 14 3.14 15.19 -1.12
C MET A 14 3.28 16.69 -1.32
N SER A 15 4.26 17.33 -0.65
CA SER A 15 4.55 18.74 -0.86
C SER A 15 4.87 19.04 -2.32
N LYS A 16 5.75 18.23 -2.93
CA LYS A 16 6.10 18.38 -4.35
C LYS A 16 4.91 18.16 -5.28
N LEU A 17 4.11 17.09 -5.04
CA LEU A 17 2.94 16.80 -5.86
C LEU A 17 1.91 17.93 -5.80
N LYS A 18 1.62 18.47 -4.62
CA LYS A 18 0.69 19.59 -4.44
C LYS A 18 1.19 20.85 -5.15
N GLN A 19 2.49 21.10 -5.16
CA GLN A 19 3.09 22.25 -5.86
C GLN A 19 3.07 22.07 -7.38
N MET A 20 3.41 20.89 -7.87
CA MET A 20 3.47 20.59 -9.30
C MET A 20 2.09 20.44 -9.95
N TYR A 21 1.12 19.95 -9.19
CA TYR A 21 -0.22 19.63 -9.68
C TYR A 21 -1.32 20.24 -8.78
N PRO A 22 -1.37 21.58 -8.65
CA PRO A 22 -2.25 22.24 -7.68
C PRO A 22 -3.75 22.03 -7.94
N THR A 23 -4.12 21.73 -9.19
CA THR A 23 -5.52 21.53 -9.62
C THR A 23 -5.87 20.06 -9.90
N LYS A 24 -4.97 19.12 -9.61
CA LYS A 24 -5.22 17.71 -9.89
C LYS A 24 -5.61 16.95 -8.62
N GLN A 25 -6.55 16.03 -8.79
CA GLN A 25 -6.88 15.08 -7.73
C GLN A 25 -5.66 14.17 -7.46
N ILE A 26 -5.19 14.22 -6.23
CA ILE A 26 -4.18 13.30 -5.72
C ILE A 26 -4.88 12.33 -4.78
N VAL A 27 -4.55 11.06 -4.88
CA VAL A 27 -5.11 10.01 -4.03
C VAL A 27 -3.97 9.16 -3.49
N ILE A 28 -4.00 8.88 -2.21
CA ILE A 28 -3.09 7.92 -1.57
C ILE A 28 -3.78 6.57 -1.55
N MET A 29 -3.06 5.53 -1.92
CA MET A 29 -3.49 4.14 -1.71
C MET A 29 -2.64 3.51 -0.62
N THR A 30 -3.27 2.85 0.35
CA THR A 30 -2.52 2.09 1.34
C THR A 30 -1.96 0.80 0.76
N LEU A 31 -0.97 0.25 1.43
CA LEU A 31 -0.43 -1.06 1.10
C LEU A 31 -1.49 -2.15 1.38
N ILE A 32 -1.53 -3.18 0.55
CA ILE A 32 -2.33 -4.39 0.79
C ILE A 32 -1.63 -5.29 1.81
N HIS A 33 -2.35 -6.24 2.40
CA HIS A 33 -1.76 -7.29 3.21
C HIS A 33 -0.75 -8.11 2.42
N ARG A 34 0.26 -8.58 3.10
CA ARG A 34 1.36 -9.36 2.52
C ARG A 34 1.80 -10.48 3.44
N ALA A 35 2.40 -11.50 2.85
CA ALA A 35 3.08 -12.55 3.58
C ALA A 35 4.51 -12.70 3.05
N TYR A 36 5.13 -13.83 3.31
CA TYR A 36 6.51 -14.11 2.96
C TYR A 36 6.82 -13.87 1.48
N PHE A 37 7.97 -13.28 1.22
CA PHE A 37 8.59 -13.16 -0.09
C PHE A 37 10.08 -13.48 -0.01
N GLY A 38 10.52 -14.37 -0.87
CA GLY A 38 11.94 -14.71 -1.02
C GLY A 38 12.30 -14.87 -2.49
N SER A 39 13.08 -13.92 -3.02
CA SER A 39 13.62 -14.02 -4.39
C SER A 39 15.04 -14.55 -4.41
N SER A 40 15.77 -14.46 -3.31
CA SER A 40 17.11 -14.98 -3.10
C SER A 40 17.45 -14.93 -1.61
N ASP A 41 18.55 -15.55 -1.21
CA ASP A 41 19.05 -15.51 0.19
C ASP A 41 19.32 -14.10 0.71
N LYS A 42 19.48 -13.13 -0.19
CA LYS A 42 19.71 -11.72 0.15
C LYS A 42 18.45 -10.85 0.10
N ASN A 43 17.36 -11.35 -0.47
CA ASN A 43 16.11 -10.62 -0.62
C ASN A 43 14.94 -11.43 -0.07
N ILE A 44 14.96 -11.59 1.23
CA ILE A 44 13.89 -12.22 1.99
C ILE A 44 13.13 -11.13 2.73
N GLN A 45 11.82 -11.13 2.60
CA GLN A 45 10.95 -10.27 3.38
C GLN A 45 10.00 -11.14 4.22
N PRO A 46 9.97 -10.94 5.55
CA PRO A 46 9.07 -11.68 6.41
C PRO A 46 7.62 -11.34 6.07
N ASP A 47 6.69 -12.15 6.52
CA ASP A 47 5.30 -11.75 6.50
C ASP A 47 5.04 -10.58 7.47
N GLU A 48 3.86 -9.97 7.34
CA GLU A 48 3.52 -8.77 8.10
C GLU A 48 3.32 -9.00 9.60
N MET A 49 3.25 -10.24 10.04
CA MET A 49 3.11 -10.61 11.45
C MET A 49 4.42 -10.45 12.23
N TYR A 50 5.54 -10.25 11.52
CA TYR A 50 6.86 -10.07 12.11
C TYR A 50 7.43 -8.68 11.80
N GLU A 51 8.27 -8.20 12.71
CA GLU A 51 9.04 -6.99 12.50
C GLU A 51 10.04 -7.15 11.34
N ASN A 52 10.25 -6.09 10.61
CA ASN A 52 11.31 -6.02 9.63
C ASN A 52 12.68 -5.83 10.30
N VAL A 53 13.75 -5.78 9.52
CA VAL A 53 15.14 -5.58 9.99
C VAL A 53 15.37 -4.28 10.79
N ARG A 54 14.39 -3.40 10.86
CA ARG A 54 14.42 -2.15 11.63
C ARG A 54 13.54 -2.19 12.88
N GLY A 55 12.98 -3.35 13.23
CA GLY A 55 12.07 -3.48 14.35
C GLY A 55 10.71 -2.79 14.13
N ILE A 56 10.25 -2.70 12.88
CA ILE A 56 9.01 -2.01 12.53
C ILE A 56 8.03 -3.03 11.92
N PHE A 57 6.82 -3.07 12.45
CA PHE A 57 5.73 -3.85 11.89
C PHE A 57 5.16 -3.20 10.63
N PHE A 58 4.63 -4.01 9.75
CA PHE A 58 4.03 -3.57 8.49
C PHE A 58 2.87 -2.57 8.70
N ASP A 59 2.08 -2.77 9.73
CA ASP A 59 0.95 -1.92 10.12
C ASP A 59 1.37 -0.44 10.32
N GLU A 60 2.58 -0.17 10.82
CA GLU A 60 3.07 1.20 10.97
C GLU A 60 3.24 1.93 9.62
N TYR A 61 3.54 1.21 8.55
CA TYR A 61 3.61 1.79 7.20
C TYR A 61 2.20 2.10 6.65
N VAL A 62 1.23 1.25 6.92
CA VAL A 62 -0.18 1.48 6.57
C VAL A 62 -0.72 2.71 7.31
N LYS A 63 -0.50 2.79 8.61
CA LYS A 63 -0.87 3.96 9.44
C LYS A 63 -0.24 5.26 8.93
N ALA A 64 1.04 5.24 8.60
CA ALA A 64 1.73 6.43 8.06
C ALA A 64 1.11 6.93 6.74
N SER A 65 0.67 6.03 5.88
CA SER A 65 -0.01 6.37 4.64
C SER A 65 -1.38 7.02 4.88
N LYS A 66 -2.15 6.50 5.83
CA LYS A 66 -3.46 7.06 6.23
C LYS A 66 -3.30 8.43 6.89
N GLU A 67 -2.33 8.57 7.78
CA GLU A 67 -2.02 9.84 8.44
C GLU A 67 -1.65 10.93 7.42
N ALA A 68 -0.90 10.57 6.38
CA ALA A 68 -0.55 11.51 5.31
C ALA A 68 -1.78 12.04 4.58
N GLY A 69 -2.82 11.22 4.37
CA GLY A 69 -4.11 11.69 3.82
C GLY A 69 -4.72 12.80 4.65
N ASN A 70 -4.73 12.64 5.97
CA ASN A 70 -5.25 13.65 6.89
C ASN A 70 -4.40 14.93 6.87
N VAL A 71 -3.07 14.80 6.93
CA VAL A 71 -2.14 15.95 6.96
C VAL A 71 -2.24 16.78 5.68
N TRP A 72 -2.40 16.14 4.53
CA TRP A 72 -2.36 16.80 3.23
C TRP A 72 -3.72 17.07 2.62
N ALA A 73 -4.81 16.77 3.32
CA ALA A 73 -6.19 16.85 2.81
C ALA A 73 -6.31 16.13 1.46
N VAL A 74 -5.91 14.86 1.45
CA VAL A 74 -5.89 14.00 0.26
C VAL A 74 -6.69 12.74 0.56
N PRO A 75 -7.63 12.35 -0.32
CA PRO A 75 -8.37 11.10 -0.15
C PRO A 75 -7.43 9.90 -0.04
N VAL A 76 -7.83 8.95 0.78
CA VAL A 76 -7.11 7.68 0.96
C VAL A 76 -8.01 6.52 0.54
N ILE A 77 -7.57 5.75 -0.45
CA ILE A 77 -8.16 4.44 -0.74
C ILE A 77 -7.46 3.41 0.13
N ASP A 78 -8.15 2.95 1.16
CA ASP A 78 -7.59 2.02 2.13
C ASP A 78 -7.62 0.58 1.60
N LEU A 79 -6.70 0.24 0.70
CA LEU A 79 -6.60 -1.09 0.10
C LEU A 79 -6.26 -2.18 1.11
N ASN A 80 -5.68 -1.82 2.26
CA ASN A 80 -5.32 -2.81 3.28
C ASN A 80 -6.53 -3.67 3.67
N PRO A 81 -7.64 -3.12 4.21
CA PRO A 81 -8.85 -3.90 4.46
C PRO A 81 -9.72 -4.10 3.20
N LEU A 82 -9.83 -3.09 2.33
CA LEU A 82 -10.82 -3.10 1.25
C LEU A 82 -10.50 -4.13 0.16
N SER A 83 -9.23 -4.41 -0.10
CA SER A 83 -8.85 -5.40 -1.11
C SER A 83 -9.36 -6.81 -0.77
N GLY A 84 -9.49 -7.13 0.52
CA GLY A 84 -9.79 -8.47 0.98
C GLY A 84 -8.72 -9.50 0.60
N LEU A 85 -7.52 -9.04 0.21
CA LEU A 85 -6.36 -9.89 -0.06
C LEU A 85 -5.66 -10.17 1.27
N PHE A 86 -5.60 -11.42 1.67
CA PHE A 86 -4.96 -11.83 2.93
C PHE A 86 -4.13 -13.11 2.74
N PRO A 87 -2.85 -12.96 2.31
CA PRO A 87 -2.04 -14.10 1.88
C PRO A 87 -1.39 -14.90 3.01
N ILE A 88 -1.68 -14.59 4.27
CA ILE A 88 -1.16 -15.33 5.44
C ILE A 88 -1.64 -16.79 5.38
N TYR A 89 -2.88 -17.01 4.97
CA TYR A 89 -3.44 -18.35 4.76
C TYR A 89 -3.34 -18.78 3.30
N ASP A 90 -3.16 -20.06 3.06
CA ASP A 90 -2.97 -20.63 1.72
C ASP A 90 -4.11 -20.35 0.76
N ALA A 91 -5.35 -20.29 1.25
CA ALA A 91 -6.49 -19.91 0.42
C ALA A 91 -6.37 -18.49 -0.14
N GLY A 92 -5.89 -17.54 0.67
CA GLY A 92 -5.65 -16.17 0.25
C GLY A 92 -4.41 -16.02 -0.64
N ALA A 93 -3.42 -16.87 -0.45
CA ALA A 93 -2.19 -16.88 -1.24
C ALA A 93 -2.42 -17.19 -2.73
N GLN A 94 -3.53 -17.81 -3.10
CA GLN A 94 -3.90 -18.08 -4.50
C GLN A 94 -4.11 -16.81 -5.34
N MET A 95 -4.29 -15.68 -4.71
CA MET A 95 -4.37 -14.35 -5.35
C MET A 95 -2.99 -13.70 -5.57
N PHE A 96 -1.91 -14.41 -5.23
CA PHE A 96 -0.54 -13.92 -5.32
C PHE A 96 0.27 -14.70 -6.35
N ASN A 97 1.40 -14.12 -6.76
CA ASN A 97 2.18 -14.58 -7.91
C ASN A 97 2.68 -16.03 -7.76
N LYS A 98 3.25 -16.36 -6.60
CA LYS A 98 3.72 -17.72 -6.30
C LYS A 98 3.40 -18.05 -4.85
N PRO A 99 2.30 -18.78 -4.58
CA PRO A 99 1.85 -19.08 -3.21
C PRO A 99 2.93 -19.63 -2.27
N ASP A 100 3.92 -20.32 -2.80
CA ASP A 100 5.00 -20.91 -1.99
C ASP A 100 6.17 -19.97 -1.69
N THR A 101 6.43 -18.97 -2.57
CA THR A 101 7.64 -18.13 -2.48
C THR A 101 7.39 -16.65 -2.64
N ASP A 102 6.21 -16.24 -3.15
CA ASP A 102 5.87 -14.85 -3.39
C ASP A 102 4.42 -14.57 -3.01
N ARG A 103 4.23 -14.27 -1.75
CA ARG A 103 2.95 -13.81 -1.18
C ARG A 103 2.94 -12.29 -0.97
N LEU A 104 3.77 -11.57 -1.73
CA LEU A 104 3.87 -10.12 -1.72
C LEU A 104 3.24 -9.48 -2.96
N HIS A 105 3.47 -10.07 -4.12
CA HIS A 105 3.01 -9.52 -5.40
C HIS A 105 1.73 -10.23 -5.84
N PRO A 106 0.60 -9.52 -5.96
CA PRO A 106 -0.63 -10.10 -6.50
C PRO A 106 -0.44 -10.64 -7.92
N ASN A 107 -1.14 -11.70 -8.26
CA ASN A 107 -1.30 -12.18 -9.62
C ASN A 107 -2.44 -11.46 -10.35
N ASP A 108 -2.78 -11.87 -11.57
CA ASP A 108 -3.83 -11.24 -12.38
C ASP A 108 -5.19 -11.22 -11.65
N ALA A 109 -5.53 -12.26 -10.92
CA ALA A 109 -6.77 -12.31 -10.15
C ALA A 109 -6.76 -11.31 -8.98
N GLY A 110 -5.63 -11.22 -8.28
CA GLY A 110 -5.42 -10.23 -7.21
C GLY A 110 -5.47 -8.80 -7.75
N HIS A 111 -4.81 -8.53 -8.87
CA HIS A 111 -4.87 -7.23 -9.53
C HIS A 111 -6.28 -6.88 -10.01
N SER A 112 -6.99 -7.83 -10.63
CA SER A 112 -8.37 -7.63 -11.07
C SER A 112 -9.31 -7.29 -9.90
N ARG A 113 -9.10 -7.94 -8.74
CA ARG A 113 -9.85 -7.64 -7.53
C ARG A 113 -9.58 -6.22 -7.03
N MET A 114 -8.31 -5.81 -6.92
CA MET A 114 -7.94 -4.46 -6.51
C MET A 114 -8.47 -3.41 -7.48
N ALA A 115 -8.38 -3.65 -8.78
CA ALA A 115 -8.86 -2.72 -9.80
C ALA A 115 -10.34 -2.36 -9.63
N LYS A 116 -11.19 -3.34 -9.32
CA LYS A 116 -12.62 -3.10 -9.04
C LYS A 116 -12.83 -2.17 -7.85
N ILE A 117 -12.10 -2.40 -6.77
CA ILE A 117 -12.18 -1.56 -5.57
C ILE A 117 -11.68 -0.15 -5.86
N ILE A 118 -10.54 -0.02 -6.53
CA ILE A 118 -9.96 1.29 -6.89
C ILE A 118 -10.94 2.08 -7.77
N MET A 119 -11.50 1.46 -8.80
CA MET A 119 -12.48 2.12 -9.67
C MET A 119 -13.72 2.58 -8.91
N GLN A 120 -14.25 1.75 -8.01
CA GLN A 120 -15.40 2.10 -7.19
C GLN A 120 -15.09 3.29 -6.27
N GLN A 121 -13.95 3.28 -5.61
CA GLN A 121 -13.53 4.36 -4.72
C GLN A 121 -13.25 5.66 -5.50
N LEU A 122 -12.59 5.58 -6.64
CA LEU A 122 -12.32 6.74 -7.48
C LEU A 122 -13.59 7.36 -8.04
N SER A 123 -14.61 6.55 -8.37
CA SER A 123 -15.88 7.06 -8.89
C SER A 123 -16.66 7.92 -7.88
N ALA A 124 -16.37 7.76 -6.58
CA ALA A 124 -16.97 8.55 -5.51
C ALA A 124 -16.23 9.88 -5.21
N LEU A 125 -15.08 10.11 -5.85
CA LEU A 125 -14.26 11.29 -5.63
C LEU A 125 -14.51 12.34 -6.72
N PRO A 126 -14.40 13.64 -6.39
CA PRO A 126 -14.46 14.69 -7.40
C PRO A 126 -13.35 14.51 -8.44
N CYS A 127 -13.70 14.63 -9.72
CA CYS A 127 -12.73 14.50 -10.82
C CYS A 127 -11.94 15.78 -11.07
N VAL A 128 -12.47 16.92 -10.66
CA VAL A 128 -11.91 18.26 -10.94
C VAL A 128 -12.07 19.14 -9.70
N PHE A 129 -11.09 19.96 -9.44
CA PHE A 129 -11.14 21.03 -8.46
C PHE A 129 -11.59 22.31 -9.15
#